data_bf6b0a168a2b88e21a7c84c9e1e7f36c
#
_entry.id   bf6b0a168a2b88e21a7c84c9e1e7f36c
#
_cell.length_a   1.000
_cell.length_b   1.000
_cell.length_c   1.000
_cell.angle_alpha   90.00
_cell.angle_beta   90.00
_cell.angle_gamma   90.00
#
_symmetry.space_group_name_H-M   'P 1'
#
loop_
_entity.id
_entity.type
_entity.pdbx_description
1 polymer ?
#
loop_
_entity_poly.entity_id
_entity_poly.type
_entity_poly.pdbx_seq_one_letter_code
_entity_poly.pdbx_strand_id
1 'polypeptide(L)'
;MIARLLLLTTALMLALSSLASANSVPRWDRHFLIETAEGAHFEIKMGKIAETKGHSREARAAGRVMVRDHSGELHAVQALAKSLGVKLPTGPSIMQEHEIGATSQHTGSAFDRAYARLEVSDHIMDIQSADGEAREGSLMAPRALADKYRLMYQRHLAIFRALAGDVHAN
;
A
#
# COMPACT_ATOMS: atom_id res chain seq x y z
N MET A 1 -57.87 -6.83 -4.45
CA MET A 1 -56.92 -6.11 -3.57
C MET A 1 -55.61 -6.85 -3.37
N ILE A 2 -55.58 -8.18 -3.26
CA ILE A 2 -54.38 -9.01 -3.00
C ILE A 2 -53.34 -8.92 -4.14
N ALA A 3 -53.73 -8.88 -5.41
CA ALA A 3 -52.82 -8.83 -6.55
C ALA A 3 -51.99 -7.50 -6.66
N ARG A 4 -52.59 -6.38 -6.21
CA ARG A 4 -51.86 -5.09 -6.17
C ARG A 4 -50.84 -5.00 -5.06
N LEU A 5 -51.05 -5.70 -3.95
CA LEU A 5 -50.11 -5.75 -2.82
C LEU A 5 -48.86 -6.59 -3.16
N LEU A 6 -49.04 -7.70 -3.88
CA LEU A 6 -47.94 -8.56 -4.34
C LEU A 6 -47.01 -7.86 -5.35
N LEU A 7 -47.55 -7.05 -6.25
CA LEU A 7 -46.77 -6.28 -7.23
C LEU A 7 -45.91 -5.18 -6.58
N LEU A 8 -46.41 -4.54 -5.53
CA LEU A 8 -45.71 -3.52 -4.78
C LEU A 8 -44.55 -4.11 -3.94
N THR A 9 -44.73 -5.29 -3.38
CA THR A 9 -43.64 -5.96 -2.59
C THR A 9 -42.53 -6.50 -3.47
N THR A 10 -42.83 -7.01 -4.67
CA THR A 10 -41.79 -7.48 -5.62
C THR A 10 -41.02 -6.32 -6.22
N ALA A 11 -41.63 -5.19 -6.50
CA ALA A 11 -40.93 -3.99 -7.01
C ALA A 11 -40.01 -3.40 -5.92
N LEU A 12 -40.40 -3.42 -4.65
CA LEU A 12 -39.57 -2.94 -3.55
C LEU A 12 -38.34 -3.85 -3.32
N MET A 13 -38.48 -5.17 -3.41
CA MET A 13 -37.37 -6.12 -3.28
C MET A 13 -36.36 -6.02 -4.44
N LEU A 14 -36.85 -5.80 -5.68
CA LEU A 14 -35.98 -5.56 -6.83
C LEU A 14 -35.22 -4.21 -6.73
N ALA A 15 -35.86 -3.17 -6.20
CA ALA A 15 -35.21 -1.89 -5.96
C ALA A 15 -34.12 -1.95 -4.88
N LEU A 16 -34.35 -2.71 -3.80
CA LEU A 16 -33.31 -2.92 -2.78
C LEU A 16 -32.13 -3.76 -3.29
N SER A 17 -32.39 -4.75 -4.15
CA SER A 17 -31.32 -5.56 -4.75
C SER A 17 -30.45 -4.74 -5.73
N SER A 18 -31.02 -3.79 -6.44
CA SER A 18 -30.27 -2.89 -7.35
C SER A 18 -29.44 -1.85 -6.57
N LEU A 19 -29.89 -1.42 -5.40
CA LEU A 19 -29.12 -0.50 -4.54
C LEU A 19 -27.92 -1.19 -3.87
N ALA A 20 -28.02 -2.47 -3.53
CA ALA A 20 -26.91 -3.24 -2.97
C ALA A 20 -25.81 -3.52 -4.03
N SER A 21 -26.17 -3.63 -5.30
CA SER A 21 -25.20 -3.84 -6.40
C SER A 21 -24.49 -2.56 -6.84
N ALA A 22 -25.08 -1.38 -6.62
CA ALA A 22 -24.54 -0.09 -7.04
C ALA A 22 -23.41 0.45 -6.15
N ASN A 23 -23.14 -0.18 -4.99
CA ASN A 23 -22.18 0.30 -3.99
C ASN A 23 -20.98 -0.62 -3.75
N SER A 24 -20.70 -1.58 -4.61
CA SER A 24 -19.47 -2.37 -4.46
C SER A 24 -18.29 -1.61 -5.06
N VAL A 25 -17.25 -1.38 -4.24
CA VAL A 25 -15.97 -0.82 -4.73
C VAL A 25 -15.45 -1.70 -5.85
N PRO A 26 -15.11 -1.16 -7.02
CA PRO A 26 -14.55 -1.91 -8.13
C PRO A 26 -13.36 -2.77 -7.68
N ARG A 27 -13.19 -3.91 -8.35
CA ARG A 27 -12.17 -4.88 -7.94
C ARG A 27 -10.77 -4.30 -7.95
N TRP A 28 -10.45 -3.48 -8.94
CA TRP A 28 -9.14 -2.84 -9.09
C TRP A 28 -8.87 -1.87 -7.95
N ASP A 29 -9.75 -0.89 -7.73
CA ASP A 29 -9.63 0.07 -6.63
C ASP A 29 -9.53 -0.60 -5.26
N ARG A 30 -10.32 -1.67 -5.04
CA ARG A 30 -10.24 -2.46 -3.81
C ARG A 30 -8.88 -3.14 -3.64
N HIS A 31 -8.35 -3.73 -4.71
CA HIS A 31 -7.05 -4.41 -4.69
C HIS A 31 -5.93 -3.44 -4.38
N PHE A 32 -5.91 -2.30 -5.07
CA PHE A 32 -4.96 -1.21 -4.79
C PHE A 32 -4.96 -0.79 -3.31
N LEU A 33 -6.14 -0.55 -2.72
CA LEU A 33 -6.24 -0.16 -1.31
C LEU A 33 -5.70 -1.23 -0.35
N ILE A 34 -5.90 -2.51 -0.67
CA ILE A 34 -5.40 -3.64 0.14
C ILE A 34 -3.88 -3.72 0.04
N GLU A 35 -3.33 -3.73 -1.17
CA GLU A 35 -1.88 -3.77 -1.41
C GLU A 35 -1.16 -2.58 -0.78
N THR A 36 -1.70 -1.36 -0.94
CA THR A 36 -1.15 -0.16 -0.31
C THR A 36 -1.12 -0.27 1.22
N ALA A 37 -2.14 -0.86 1.84
CA ALA A 37 -2.15 -1.06 3.29
C ALA A 37 -1.13 -2.12 3.75
N GLU A 38 -0.99 -3.23 3.01
CA GLU A 38 0.01 -4.27 3.29
C GLU A 38 1.43 -3.71 3.14
N GLY A 39 1.71 -2.99 2.04
CA GLY A 39 2.98 -2.31 1.80
C GLY A 39 3.31 -1.31 2.89
N ALA A 40 2.38 -0.43 3.27
CA ALA A 40 2.62 0.53 4.34
C ALA A 40 2.94 -0.15 5.70
N HIS A 41 2.29 -1.27 6.02
CA HIS A 41 2.64 -2.06 7.19
C HIS A 41 4.04 -2.67 7.11
N PHE A 42 4.40 -3.18 5.93
CA PHE A 42 5.74 -3.73 5.65
C PHE A 42 6.81 -2.66 5.84
N GLU A 43 6.66 -1.51 5.21
CA GLU A 43 7.61 -0.40 5.26
C GLU A 43 7.81 0.17 6.67
N ILE A 44 6.72 0.30 7.43
CA ILE A 44 6.80 0.71 8.84
C ILE A 44 7.58 -0.32 9.66
N LYS A 45 7.38 -1.61 9.42
CA LYS A 45 8.05 -2.68 10.15
C LYS A 45 9.52 -2.77 9.80
N MET A 46 9.85 -2.77 8.51
CA MET A 46 11.24 -2.76 8.04
C MET A 46 11.98 -1.50 8.46
N GLY A 47 11.34 -0.34 8.36
CA GLY A 47 11.90 0.92 8.80
C GLY A 47 12.28 0.91 10.28
N LYS A 48 11.42 0.39 11.18
CA LYS A 48 11.74 0.23 12.61
C LYS A 48 12.92 -0.71 12.85
N ILE A 49 13.02 -1.78 12.08
CA ILE A 49 14.18 -2.67 12.16
C ILE A 49 15.45 -1.93 11.71
N ALA A 50 15.38 -1.19 10.60
CA ALA A 50 16.51 -0.43 10.08
C ALA A 50 16.96 0.70 11.03
N GLU A 51 16.05 1.35 11.74
CA GLU A 51 16.40 2.35 12.77
C GLU A 51 17.32 1.80 13.84
N THR A 52 17.11 0.54 14.25
CA THR A 52 17.84 -0.09 15.33
C THR A 52 19.01 -0.94 14.85
N LYS A 53 18.86 -1.61 13.72
CA LYS A 53 19.79 -2.62 13.20
C LYS A 53 20.71 -2.09 12.11
N GLY A 54 20.36 -0.98 11.47
CA GLY A 54 21.17 -0.34 10.43
C GLY A 54 22.59 -0.05 10.92
N HIS A 55 23.58 -0.49 10.16
CA HIS A 55 24.98 -0.29 10.48
C HIS A 55 25.40 1.17 10.23
N SER A 56 25.09 1.70 9.05
CA SER A 56 25.38 3.09 8.70
C SER A 56 24.36 4.07 9.30
N ARG A 57 24.78 5.31 9.44
CA ARG A 57 23.88 6.38 9.86
C ARG A 57 22.79 6.62 8.79
N GLU A 58 23.16 6.44 7.54
CA GLU A 58 22.30 6.59 6.36
C GLU A 58 21.18 5.55 6.36
N ALA A 59 21.49 4.26 6.60
CA ALA A 59 20.48 3.20 6.71
C ALA A 59 19.48 3.48 7.85
N ARG A 60 19.97 3.88 9.04
CA ARG A 60 19.09 4.25 10.15
C ARG A 60 18.23 5.48 9.84
N ALA A 61 18.79 6.46 9.11
CA ALA A 61 18.03 7.65 8.70
C ALA A 61 16.95 7.30 7.68
N ALA A 62 17.26 6.44 6.71
CA ALA A 62 16.28 5.92 5.76
C ALA A 62 15.13 5.19 6.49
N GLY A 63 15.43 4.32 7.45
CA GLY A 63 14.43 3.67 8.29
C GLY A 63 13.45 4.65 8.94
N ARG A 64 13.96 5.74 9.53
CA ARG A 64 13.09 6.79 10.12
C ARG A 64 12.20 7.47 9.09
N VAL A 65 12.71 7.71 7.89
CA VAL A 65 11.91 8.27 6.79
C VAL A 65 10.78 7.33 6.42
N MET A 66 11.06 6.03 6.26
CA MET A 66 10.04 5.01 5.97
C MET A 66 8.94 4.98 7.03
N VAL A 67 9.32 4.88 8.30
CA VAL A 67 8.33 4.86 9.40
C VAL A 67 7.43 6.09 9.37
N ARG A 68 8.00 7.28 9.21
CA ARG A 68 7.23 8.53 9.19
C ARG A 68 6.26 8.59 8.01
N ASP A 69 6.78 8.35 6.81
CA ASP A 69 6.04 8.62 5.59
C ASP A 69 4.96 7.56 5.34
N HIS A 70 5.29 6.28 5.55
CA HIS A 70 4.33 5.18 5.43
C HIS A 70 3.32 5.12 6.57
N SER A 71 3.61 5.69 7.76
CA SER A 71 2.57 5.88 8.78
C SER A 71 1.52 6.89 8.33
N GLY A 72 1.93 7.96 7.65
CA GLY A 72 1.01 8.93 7.06
C GLY A 72 0.17 8.33 5.92
N GLU A 73 0.80 7.51 5.09
CA GLU A 73 0.13 6.77 4.03
C GLU A 73 -0.90 5.79 4.58
N LEU A 74 -0.51 4.96 5.56
CA LEU A 74 -1.41 3.99 6.19
C LEU A 74 -2.65 4.68 6.77
N HIS A 75 -2.48 5.82 7.44
CA HIS A 75 -3.61 6.61 7.93
C HIS A 75 -4.55 7.05 6.80
N ALA A 76 -4.00 7.52 5.68
CA ALA A 76 -4.79 8.00 4.56
C ALA A 76 -5.55 6.86 3.87
N VAL A 77 -4.90 5.72 3.63
CA VAL A 77 -5.54 4.55 3.02
C VAL A 77 -6.61 3.96 3.92
N GLN A 78 -6.39 3.91 5.23
CA GLN A 78 -7.38 3.46 6.21
C GLN A 78 -8.62 4.36 6.22
N ALA A 79 -8.43 5.68 6.20
CA ALA A 79 -9.56 6.62 6.16
C ALA A 79 -10.37 6.46 4.87
N LEU A 80 -9.71 6.34 3.73
CA LEU A 80 -10.37 6.14 2.44
C LEU A 80 -11.11 4.79 2.38
N ALA A 81 -10.44 3.70 2.75
CA ALA A 81 -11.04 2.36 2.77
C ALA A 81 -12.27 2.30 3.69
N LYS A 82 -12.20 2.93 4.87
CA LYS A 82 -13.35 3.06 5.78
C LYS A 82 -14.53 3.77 5.12
N SER A 83 -14.28 4.87 4.40
CA SER A 83 -15.35 5.61 3.70
C SER A 83 -15.98 4.82 2.57
N LEU A 84 -15.23 3.92 1.96
CA LEU A 84 -15.67 3.04 0.88
C LEU A 84 -16.20 1.67 1.36
N GLY A 85 -16.16 1.39 2.66
CA GLY A 85 -16.56 0.09 3.22
C GLY A 85 -15.62 -1.06 2.83
N VAL A 86 -14.34 -0.75 2.52
CA VAL A 86 -13.31 -1.75 2.24
C VAL A 86 -12.62 -2.18 3.53
N LYS A 87 -12.59 -3.48 3.78
CA LYS A 87 -11.83 -4.04 4.90
C LYS A 87 -10.37 -4.20 4.49
N LEU A 88 -9.46 -3.63 5.26
CA LEU A 88 -8.02 -3.71 5.05
C LEU A 88 -7.37 -4.78 5.93
N PRO A 89 -6.21 -5.32 5.51
CA PRO A 89 -5.31 -6.09 6.37
C PRO A 89 -4.80 -5.26 7.56
N THR A 90 -4.38 -5.94 8.61
CA THR A 90 -3.83 -5.31 9.82
C THR A 90 -2.32 -5.50 9.96
N GLY A 91 -1.67 -5.98 8.90
CA GLY A 91 -0.24 -6.24 8.84
C GLY A 91 0.24 -6.46 7.42
N PRO A 92 1.54 -6.70 7.23
CA PRO A 92 2.13 -7.09 5.95
C PRO A 92 1.53 -8.40 5.43
N SER A 93 1.66 -8.66 4.13
CA SER A 93 1.33 -9.96 3.54
C SER A 93 2.28 -11.05 4.04
N ILE A 94 1.90 -12.32 3.84
CA ILE A 94 2.75 -13.47 4.22
C ILE A 94 4.11 -13.40 3.49
N MET A 95 4.14 -13.00 2.24
CA MET A 95 5.38 -12.84 1.47
C MET A 95 6.27 -11.77 2.09
N GLN A 96 5.72 -10.61 2.39
CA GLN A 96 6.45 -9.51 3.02
C GLN A 96 6.98 -9.88 4.41
N GLU A 97 6.24 -10.67 5.20
CA GLU A 97 6.76 -11.20 6.48
C GLU A 97 7.99 -12.10 6.27
N HIS A 98 8.03 -12.92 5.23
CA HIS A 98 9.20 -13.72 4.87
C HIS A 98 10.39 -12.83 4.47
N GLU A 99 10.17 -11.78 3.70
CA GLU A 99 11.20 -10.83 3.28
C GLU A 99 11.78 -10.06 4.46
N ILE A 100 10.93 -9.62 5.39
CA ILE A 100 11.35 -9.03 6.67
C ILE A 100 12.24 -10.01 7.43
N GLY A 101 11.80 -11.25 7.57
CA GLY A 101 12.53 -12.31 8.28
C GLY A 101 13.91 -12.55 7.66
N ALA A 102 13.96 -12.74 6.34
CA ALA A 102 15.20 -12.98 5.60
C ALA A 102 16.18 -11.81 5.72
N THR A 103 15.71 -10.58 5.49
CA THR A 103 16.52 -9.37 5.58
C THR A 103 17.06 -9.15 6.99
N SER A 104 16.25 -9.42 8.00
CA SER A 104 16.60 -9.26 9.41
C SER A 104 17.67 -10.23 9.91
N GLN A 105 17.97 -11.31 9.19
CA GLN A 105 19.05 -12.22 9.54
C GLN A 105 20.45 -11.62 9.27
N HIS A 106 20.54 -10.66 8.36
CA HIS A 106 21.80 -9.96 8.09
C HIS A 106 22.21 -9.02 9.24
N THR A 107 23.51 -8.73 9.35
CA THR A 107 24.08 -7.80 10.34
C THR A 107 25.14 -6.91 9.71
N GLY A 108 25.46 -5.79 10.37
CA GLY A 108 26.47 -4.85 9.90
C GLY A 108 26.15 -4.33 8.50
N SER A 109 27.18 -4.09 7.68
CA SER A 109 27.00 -3.60 6.30
C SER A 109 26.26 -4.58 5.37
N ALA A 110 26.19 -5.87 5.73
CA ALA A 110 25.39 -6.84 4.98
C ALA A 110 23.88 -6.58 5.17
N PHE A 111 23.48 -6.17 6.38
CA PHE A 111 22.10 -5.73 6.61
C PHE A 111 21.75 -4.49 5.76
N ASP A 112 22.61 -3.47 5.77
CA ASP A 112 22.33 -2.24 5.01
C ASP A 112 22.16 -2.52 3.51
N ARG A 113 23.03 -3.39 2.95
CA ARG A 113 22.90 -3.79 1.54
C ARG A 113 21.63 -4.62 1.24
N ALA A 114 21.29 -5.55 2.14
CA ALA A 114 20.08 -6.36 1.97
C ALA A 114 18.81 -5.48 2.08
N TYR A 115 18.77 -4.61 3.06
CA TYR A 115 17.71 -3.62 3.25
C TYR A 115 17.56 -2.73 2.02
N ALA A 116 18.65 -2.09 1.57
CA ALA A 116 18.58 -1.21 0.42
C ALA A 116 18.08 -1.90 -0.85
N ARG A 117 18.50 -3.15 -1.12
CA ARG A 117 18.02 -3.90 -2.30
C ARG A 117 16.55 -4.28 -2.19
N LEU A 118 16.09 -4.69 -1.01
CA LEU A 118 14.70 -5.00 -0.76
C LEU A 118 13.82 -3.78 -1.05
N GLU A 119 14.17 -2.64 -0.48
CA GLU A 119 13.44 -1.39 -0.63
C GLU A 119 13.46 -0.85 -2.08
N VAL A 120 14.56 -1.05 -2.81
CA VAL A 120 14.60 -0.71 -4.26
C VAL A 120 13.57 -1.55 -5.02
N SER A 121 13.50 -2.85 -4.73
CA SER A 121 12.54 -3.75 -5.40
C SER A 121 11.09 -3.38 -5.04
N ASP A 122 10.83 -3.16 -3.77
CA ASP A 122 9.48 -2.87 -3.27
C ASP A 122 8.95 -1.53 -3.82
N HIS A 123 9.74 -0.47 -3.75
CA HIS A 123 9.34 0.83 -4.27
C HIS A 123 9.14 0.86 -5.80
N ILE A 124 9.83 0.00 -6.55
CA ILE A 124 9.54 -0.18 -7.99
C ILE A 124 8.15 -0.78 -8.17
N MET A 125 7.78 -1.79 -7.37
CA MET A 125 6.44 -2.39 -7.41
C MET A 125 5.35 -1.41 -6.96
N ASP A 126 5.59 -0.64 -5.91
CA ASP A 126 4.68 0.40 -5.44
C ASP A 126 4.40 1.45 -6.51
N ILE A 127 5.44 1.92 -7.21
CA ILE A 127 5.28 2.86 -8.32
C ILE A 127 4.44 2.23 -9.45
N GLN A 128 4.68 0.96 -9.77
CA GLN A 128 3.89 0.26 -10.80
C GLN A 128 2.43 0.07 -10.38
N SER A 129 2.17 -0.27 -9.12
CA SER A 129 0.82 -0.39 -8.57
C SER A 129 0.09 0.96 -8.61
N ALA A 130 0.75 2.04 -8.19
CA ALA A 130 0.21 3.40 -8.24
C ALA A 130 -0.07 3.86 -9.69
N ASP A 131 0.85 3.60 -10.61
CA ASP A 131 0.64 3.89 -12.04
C ASP A 131 -0.51 3.07 -12.63
N GLY A 132 -0.67 1.83 -12.20
CA GLY A 132 -1.79 0.97 -12.56
C GLY A 132 -3.12 1.56 -12.08
N GLU A 133 -3.22 1.93 -10.79
CA GLU A 133 -4.41 2.55 -10.23
C GLU A 133 -4.76 3.89 -10.91
N ALA A 134 -3.76 4.72 -11.18
CA ALA A 134 -3.97 5.99 -11.86
C ALA A 134 -4.59 5.82 -13.27
N ARG A 135 -4.25 4.72 -13.98
CA ARG A 135 -4.77 4.44 -15.33
C ARG A 135 -6.08 3.67 -15.32
N GLU A 136 -6.17 2.62 -14.51
CA GLU A 136 -7.23 1.61 -14.59
C GLU A 136 -8.27 1.75 -13.47
N GLY A 137 -7.96 2.52 -12.41
CA GLY A 137 -8.87 2.76 -11.30
C GLY A 137 -10.16 3.45 -11.76
N SER A 138 -11.28 3.03 -11.21
CA SER A 138 -12.60 3.54 -11.57
C SER A 138 -13.03 4.72 -10.70
N LEU A 139 -12.52 4.78 -9.45
CA LEU A 139 -12.90 5.80 -8.48
C LEU A 139 -11.85 6.90 -8.42
N MET A 140 -12.31 8.15 -8.38
CA MET A 140 -11.41 9.32 -8.32
C MET A 140 -10.55 9.34 -7.05
N ALA A 141 -11.09 8.91 -5.91
CA ALA A 141 -10.38 9.01 -4.65
C ALA A 141 -9.19 8.04 -4.52
N PRO A 142 -9.28 6.74 -4.87
CA PRO A 142 -8.11 5.86 -4.95
C PRO A 142 -7.09 6.34 -5.98
N ARG A 143 -7.50 6.79 -7.16
CA ARG A 143 -6.60 7.35 -8.18
C ARG A 143 -5.82 8.57 -7.66
N ALA A 144 -6.49 9.49 -6.97
CA ALA A 144 -5.83 10.65 -6.36
C ALA A 144 -4.86 10.25 -5.24
N LEU A 145 -5.18 9.19 -4.49
CA LEU A 145 -4.27 8.60 -3.50
C LEU A 145 -3.02 8.03 -4.17
N ALA A 146 -3.18 7.28 -5.26
CA ALA A 146 -2.10 6.72 -6.05
C ALA A 146 -1.16 7.80 -6.59
N ASP A 147 -1.70 8.84 -7.23
CA ASP A 147 -0.91 9.97 -7.74
C ASP A 147 -0.11 10.66 -6.63
N LYS A 148 -0.71 10.85 -5.46
CA LYS A 148 -0.05 11.48 -4.32
C LYS A 148 1.14 10.64 -3.83
N TYR A 149 0.96 9.34 -3.61
CA TYR A 149 1.98 8.49 -3.01
C TYR A 149 3.03 8.01 -4.01
N ARG A 150 2.71 7.93 -5.30
CA ARG A 150 3.70 7.68 -6.35
C ARG A 150 4.90 8.61 -6.26
N LEU A 151 4.68 9.91 -5.99
CA LEU A 151 5.78 10.88 -5.83
C LEU A 151 6.62 10.62 -4.57
N MET A 152 6.01 10.08 -3.52
CA MET A 152 6.71 9.64 -2.31
C MET A 152 7.59 8.42 -2.61
N TYR A 153 7.05 7.40 -3.25
CA TYR A 153 7.77 6.19 -3.65
C TYR A 153 8.97 6.50 -4.55
N GLN A 154 8.84 7.43 -5.50
CA GLN A 154 9.94 7.86 -6.35
C GLN A 154 11.08 8.51 -5.54
N ARG A 155 10.76 9.31 -4.52
CA ARG A 155 11.78 9.88 -3.61
C ARG A 155 12.45 8.81 -2.77
N HIS A 156 11.70 7.85 -2.25
CA HIS A 156 12.25 6.74 -1.47
C HIS A 156 13.13 5.84 -2.34
N LEU A 157 12.70 5.52 -3.56
CA LEU A 157 13.52 4.76 -4.52
C LEU A 157 14.88 5.43 -4.76
N ALA A 158 14.93 6.77 -4.87
CA ALA A 158 16.18 7.50 -5.02
C ALA A 158 17.08 7.37 -3.78
N ILE A 159 16.50 7.43 -2.56
CA ILE A 159 17.24 7.22 -1.30
C ILE A 159 17.86 5.83 -1.29
N PHE A 160 17.10 4.78 -1.62
CA PHE A 160 17.59 3.41 -1.54
C PHE A 160 18.54 3.02 -2.65
N ARG A 161 18.42 3.58 -3.85
CA ARG A 161 19.43 3.46 -4.91
C ARG A 161 20.77 4.07 -4.47
N ALA A 162 20.73 5.25 -3.86
CA ALA A 162 21.94 5.86 -3.31
C ALA A 162 22.55 4.99 -2.18
N LEU A 163 21.73 4.44 -1.29
CA LEU A 163 22.18 3.56 -0.21
C LEU A 163 22.73 2.22 -0.73
N ALA A 164 22.16 1.67 -1.80
CA ALA A 164 22.67 0.47 -2.48
C ALA A 164 23.98 0.69 -3.25
N GLY A 165 24.37 1.93 -3.47
CA GLY A 165 25.52 2.30 -4.30
C GLY A 165 25.21 2.34 -5.80
N ASP A 166 23.94 2.30 -6.19
CA ASP A 166 23.47 2.33 -7.59
C ASP A 166 23.42 3.76 -8.17
N VAL A 167 24.40 4.62 -7.82
CA VAL A 167 24.40 6.06 -8.18
C VAL A 167 24.62 6.30 -9.69
N HIS A 168 24.78 5.25 -10.50
CA HIS A 168 25.16 5.34 -11.92
C HIS A 168 24.14 4.78 -12.91
N ALA A 169 22.87 4.73 -12.58
CA ALA A 169 21.82 4.38 -13.54
C ALA A 169 21.03 5.65 -13.94
N ASN A 170 21.66 6.50 -14.77
CA ASN A 170 20.96 7.49 -15.61
C ASN A 170 20.84 6.95 -17.02
#